data_af0b4582cecd7c27e2362c40524b3606
#
_entry.id   af0b4582cecd7c27e2362c40524b3606
#
_cell.length_a   1.000
_cell.length_b   1.000
_cell.length_c   1.000
_cell.angle_alpha   90.00
_cell.angle_beta   90.00
_cell.angle_gamma   90.00
#
_symmetry.space_group_name_H-M   'P 1'
#
loop_
_entity.id
_entity.type
_entity.pdbx_description
1 polymer ?
#
loop_
_entity_poly.entity_id
_entity_poly.type
_entity_poly.pdbx_seq_one_letter_code
_entity_poly.pdbx_strand_id
1 'polypeptide(L)'
;MSLRLGVPSKGRLMEKTFAWFGAHGIMLSRSGSEREYAAEVHGIDGLELVLLSAGEIPRELQAGRIHLGVTGTDLIREKLVNWEQRVEPLVELGFGHADLIIAVPDCWVDVETVDDLDGAAAAFRQTHEFRLRIATKYHRLVREFLRGA
;
A
#
# COMPACT_ATOMS: atom_id res chain seq x y z
N MET A 1 27.21 4.45 -10.52
CA MET A 1 26.22 4.00 -9.51
C MET A 1 24.84 4.37 -10.02
N SER A 2 23.97 3.41 -10.15
CA SER A 2 22.59 3.65 -10.58
C SER A 2 21.66 3.69 -9.38
N LEU A 3 20.69 4.61 -9.41
CA LEU A 3 19.58 4.63 -8.50
C LEU A 3 18.53 3.60 -8.93
N ARG A 4 17.94 2.90 -7.99
CA ARG A 4 16.88 1.93 -8.24
C ARG A 4 15.53 2.49 -7.81
N LEU A 5 14.61 2.60 -8.77
CA LEU A 5 13.23 3.04 -8.57
C LEU A 5 12.30 1.83 -8.59
N GLY A 6 11.68 1.53 -7.46
CA GLY A 6 10.64 0.53 -7.36
C GLY A 6 9.27 1.10 -7.74
N VAL A 7 8.57 0.45 -8.66
CA VAL A 7 7.27 0.87 -9.17
C VAL A 7 6.32 -0.33 -9.17
N PRO A 8 5.02 -0.13 -8.90
CA PRO A 8 4.02 -1.20 -8.99
C PRO A 8 4.05 -1.88 -10.36
N SER A 9 4.09 -3.21 -10.36
CA SER A 9 4.30 -4.03 -11.57
C SER A 9 3.05 -4.23 -12.42
N LYS A 10 1.88 -3.84 -11.93
CA LYS A 10 0.59 -4.08 -12.61
C LYS A 10 -0.51 -3.12 -12.15
N GLY A 11 -1.57 -3.10 -12.94
CA GLY A 11 -2.82 -2.40 -12.63
C GLY A 11 -2.74 -0.89 -12.77
N ARG A 12 -3.75 -0.23 -12.25
CA ARG A 12 -3.92 1.23 -12.37
C ARG A 12 -2.79 2.03 -11.74
N LEU A 13 -2.19 1.53 -10.67
CA LEU A 13 -1.06 2.21 -10.02
C LEU A 13 0.17 2.25 -10.92
N MET A 14 0.45 1.15 -11.63
CA MET A 14 1.55 1.13 -12.62
C MET A 14 1.29 2.14 -13.74
N GLU A 15 0.10 2.09 -14.33
CA GLU A 15 -0.29 2.97 -15.45
C GLU A 15 -0.20 4.45 -15.07
N LYS A 16 -0.75 4.81 -13.90
CA LYS A 16 -0.72 6.18 -13.39
C LYS A 16 0.70 6.64 -13.04
N THR A 17 1.53 5.75 -12.51
CA THR A 17 2.94 6.03 -12.23
C THR A 17 3.70 6.31 -13.53
N PHE A 18 3.53 5.48 -14.54
CA PHE A 18 4.16 5.67 -15.85
C PHE A 18 3.71 7.00 -16.49
N ALA A 19 2.43 7.32 -16.41
CA ALA A 19 1.89 8.58 -16.90
C ALA A 19 2.46 9.80 -16.16
N TRP A 20 2.60 9.71 -14.84
CA TRP A 20 3.17 10.79 -14.03
C TRP A 20 4.62 11.07 -14.40
N PHE A 21 5.45 10.03 -14.49
CA PHE A 21 6.86 10.19 -14.91
C PHE A 21 6.96 10.68 -16.36
N GLY A 22 6.11 10.19 -17.25
CA GLY A 22 6.04 10.64 -18.65
C GLY A 22 5.71 12.13 -18.78
N ALA A 23 4.80 12.63 -17.94
CA ALA A 23 4.48 14.07 -17.89
C ALA A 23 5.66 14.94 -17.40
N HIS A 24 6.64 14.33 -16.73
CA HIS A 24 7.89 15.00 -16.29
C HIS A 24 9.10 14.69 -17.16
N GLY A 25 8.89 14.13 -18.36
CA GLY A 25 9.94 13.86 -19.33
C GLY A 25 10.72 12.56 -19.10
N ILE A 26 10.28 11.71 -18.19
CA ILE A 26 10.89 10.41 -17.88
C ILE A 26 9.97 9.30 -18.37
N MET A 27 10.36 8.60 -19.43
CA MET A 27 9.56 7.53 -20.01
C MET A 27 9.91 6.19 -19.34
N LEU A 28 8.93 5.60 -18.68
CA LEU A 28 9.03 4.26 -18.10
C LEU A 28 8.29 3.27 -19.01
N SER A 29 8.91 2.16 -19.36
CA SER A 29 8.31 1.13 -20.20
C SER A 29 8.65 -0.27 -19.71
N ARG A 30 7.77 -1.24 -20.02
CA ARG A 30 8.09 -2.66 -19.88
C ARG A 30 8.68 -3.13 -21.19
N SER A 31 9.84 -3.77 -21.13
CA SER A 31 10.42 -4.49 -22.25
C SER A 31 10.17 -5.99 -22.08
N GLY A 32 9.70 -6.65 -23.15
CA GLY A 32 9.54 -8.10 -23.18
C GLY A 32 8.12 -8.63 -22.96
N SER A 33 7.97 -9.96 -23.08
CA SER A 33 6.72 -10.67 -22.82
C SER A 33 6.34 -10.62 -21.35
N GLU A 34 5.08 -10.92 -21.02
CA GLU A 34 4.53 -10.89 -19.63
C GLU A 34 5.36 -11.65 -18.58
N ARG A 35 6.35 -12.43 -18.99
CA ARG A 35 7.22 -13.23 -18.12
C ARG A 35 8.59 -12.61 -17.85
N GLU A 36 8.99 -11.59 -18.60
CA GLU A 36 10.23 -10.86 -18.37
C GLU A 36 9.93 -9.50 -17.75
N TYR A 37 10.31 -9.36 -16.49
CA TYR A 37 10.18 -8.11 -15.73
C TYR A 37 11.24 -7.06 -16.11
N ALA A 38 11.78 -7.13 -17.33
CA ALA A 38 12.69 -6.13 -17.84
C ALA A 38 11.93 -4.82 -18.03
N ALA A 39 12.46 -3.77 -17.50
CA ALA A 39 11.88 -2.44 -17.56
C ALA A 39 12.95 -1.45 -18.03
N GLU A 40 12.55 -0.48 -18.81
CA GLU A 40 13.43 0.51 -19.40
C GLU A 40 13.06 1.92 -18.96
N VAL A 41 14.07 2.75 -18.80
CA VAL A 41 13.92 4.17 -18.47
C VAL A 41 14.58 5.00 -19.56
N HIS A 42 13.84 5.95 -20.10
CA HIS A 42 14.34 6.92 -21.07
C HIS A 42 14.14 8.35 -20.55
N GLY A 43 15.07 9.24 -20.82
CA GLY A 43 14.98 10.65 -20.43
C GLY A 43 15.82 11.03 -19.23
N ILE A 44 16.39 10.06 -18.52
CA ILE A 44 17.35 10.29 -17.44
C ILE A 44 18.35 9.14 -17.37
N ASP A 45 19.63 9.47 -17.16
CA ASP A 45 20.68 8.50 -16.98
C ASP A 45 20.84 8.11 -15.51
N GLY A 46 21.32 6.90 -15.27
CA GLY A 46 21.62 6.42 -13.92
C GLY A 46 20.40 6.01 -13.09
N LEU A 47 19.24 5.84 -13.72
CA LEU A 47 18.02 5.32 -13.06
C LEU A 47 17.69 3.94 -13.63
N GLU A 48 17.56 2.97 -12.75
CA GLU A 48 17.14 1.59 -13.05
C GLU A 48 15.71 1.39 -12.52
N LEU A 49 14.81 0.88 -13.36
CA LEU A 49 13.44 0.61 -13.00
C LEU A 49 13.30 -0.84 -12.48
N VAL A 50 12.72 -0.99 -11.31
CA VAL A 50 12.41 -2.29 -10.71
C VAL A 50 10.89 -2.41 -10.53
N LEU A 51 10.28 -3.38 -11.19
CA LEU A 51 8.85 -3.64 -11.07
C LEU A 51 8.58 -4.60 -9.92
N LEU A 52 7.76 -4.18 -8.97
CA LEU A 52 7.44 -4.91 -7.75
C LEU A 52 5.94 -4.88 -7.49
N SER A 53 5.44 -5.81 -6.68
CA SER A 53 4.10 -5.62 -6.13
C SER A 53 4.07 -4.41 -5.18
N ALA A 54 2.95 -3.71 -5.12
CA ALA A 54 2.83 -2.54 -4.25
C ALA A 54 3.14 -2.83 -2.78
N GLY A 55 2.82 -4.04 -2.31
CA GLY A 55 3.10 -4.47 -0.94
C GLY A 55 4.58 -4.80 -0.64
N GLU A 56 5.37 -5.09 -1.68
CA GLU A 56 6.81 -5.37 -1.54
C GLU A 56 7.65 -4.10 -1.47
N ILE A 57 7.23 -3.02 -2.12
CA ILE A 57 7.98 -1.77 -2.22
C ILE A 57 8.43 -1.24 -0.85
N PRO A 58 7.60 -1.15 0.19
CA PRO A 58 8.05 -0.69 1.50
C PRO A 58 9.19 -1.53 2.09
N ARG A 59 9.12 -2.85 1.93
CA ARG A 59 10.15 -3.76 2.45
C ARG A 59 11.46 -3.66 1.68
N GLU A 60 11.39 -3.49 0.37
CA GLU A 60 12.55 -3.30 -0.50
C GLU A 60 13.26 -1.97 -0.22
N LEU A 61 12.49 -0.89 0.08
CA LEU A 61 13.04 0.39 0.55
C LEU A 61 13.77 0.23 1.88
N GLN A 62 13.12 -0.39 2.87
CA GLN A 62 13.72 -0.62 4.19
C GLN A 62 15.00 -1.45 4.12
N ALA A 63 15.04 -2.43 3.23
CA ALA A 63 16.19 -3.29 3.03
C ALA A 63 17.32 -2.65 2.21
N GLY A 64 17.09 -1.46 1.64
CA GLY A 64 18.05 -0.76 0.79
C GLY A 64 18.27 -1.42 -0.57
N ARG A 65 17.39 -2.33 -1.01
CA ARG A 65 17.46 -2.96 -2.32
C ARG A 65 16.93 -2.07 -3.44
N ILE A 66 16.03 -1.15 -3.12
CA ILE A 66 15.67 0.00 -3.95
C ILE A 66 15.94 1.29 -3.19
N HIS A 67 16.19 2.37 -3.88
CA HIS A 67 16.51 3.67 -3.30
C HIS A 67 15.30 4.61 -3.28
N LEU A 68 14.46 4.50 -4.29
CA LEU A 68 13.22 5.22 -4.46
C LEU A 68 12.08 4.24 -4.66
N GLY A 69 10.88 4.56 -4.24
CA GLY A 69 9.72 3.71 -4.42
C GLY A 69 8.44 4.53 -4.59
N VAL A 70 7.58 4.06 -5.48
CA VAL A 70 6.22 4.58 -5.65
C VAL A 70 5.24 3.63 -5.00
N THR A 71 4.62 4.07 -3.91
CA THR A 71 3.71 3.24 -3.12
C THR A 71 2.68 4.10 -2.40
N GLY A 72 1.68 3.48 -1.80
CA GLY A 72 0.71 4.17 -0.95
C GLY A 72 1.27 4.43 0.45
N THR A 73 0.91 5.56 1.05
CA THR A 73 1.25 5.86 2.45
C THR A 73 0.64 4.87 3.42
N ASP A 74 -0.52 4.31 3.09
CA ASP A 74 -1.17 3.22 3.83
C ASP A 74 -0.29 1.97 3.91
N LEU A 75 0.33 1.57 2.80
CA LEU A 75 1.24 0.42 2.75
C LEU A 75 2.54 0.67 3.53
N ILE A 76 3.08 1.88 3.47
CA ILE A 76 4.24 2.27 4.28
C ILE A 76 3.93 2.10 5.76
N ARG A 77 2.82 2.66 6.24
CA ARG A 77 2.39 2.58 7.64
C ARG A 77 2.07 1.16 8.08
N GLU A 78 1.45 0.36 7.20
CA GLU A 78 1.12 -1.03 7.50
C GLU A 78 2.35 -1.92 7.58
N LYS A 79 3.32 -1.75 6.68
CA LYS A 79 4.45 -2.66 6.51
C LYS A 79 5.68 -2.31 7.34
N LEU A 80 5.86 -1.03 7.68
CA LEU A 80 7.07 -0.56 8.36
C LEU A 80 6.74 -0.06 9.78
N VAL A 81 7.37 -0.68 10.76
CA VAL A 81 7.38 -0.16 12.15
C VAL A 81 8.29 1.06 12.19
N ASN A 82 7.83 2.15 12.83
CA ASN A 82 8.56 3.42 12.91
C ASN A 82 8.99 3.91 11.52
N TRP A 83 8.04 3.93 10.60
CA TRP A 83 8.28 4.23 9.19
C TRP A 83 8.95 5.61 8.98
N GLU A 84 8.65 6.60 9.83
CA GLU A 84 9.22 7.93 9.78
C GLU A 84 10.76 7.95 9.93
N GLN A 85 11.31 6.92 10.57
CA GLN A 85 12.76 6.74 10.75
C GLN A 85 13.39 5.88 9.63
N ARG A 86 12.57 5.31 8.76
CA ARG A 86 13.00 4.34 7.75
C ARG A 86 12.93 4.86 6.34
N VAL A 87 11.93 5.67 6.04
CA VAL A 87 11.68 6.23 4.72
C VAL A 87 11.25 7.68 4.83
N GLU A 88 11.54 8.45 3.81
CA GLU A 88 11.15 9.85 3.69
C GLU A 88 10.20 10.01 2.50
N PRO A 89 8.97 10.51 2.71
CA PRO A 89 8.10 10.92 1.62
C PRO A 89 8.69 12.15 0.91
N LEU A 90 8.97 12.02 -0.38
CA LEU A 90 9.56 13.11 -1.17
C LEU A 90 8.51 13.94 -1.90
N VAL A 91 7.58 13.26 -2.58
CA VAL A 91 6.57 13.90 -3.44
C VAL A 91 5.27 13.13 -3.35
N GLU A 92 4.16 13.86 -3.21
CA GLU A 92 2.83 13.31 -3.41
C GLU A 92 2.47 13.32 -4.90
N LEU A 93 2.17 12.14 -5.45
CA LEU A 93 1.88 12.01 -6.88
C LEU A 93 0.44 12.37 -7.26
N GLY A 94 -0.46 12.47 -6.26
CA GLY A 94 -1.83 12.94 -6.43
C GLY A 94 -2.80 11.90 -7.01
N PHE A 95 -2.46 10.62 -6.96
CA PHE A 95 -3.34 9.54 -7.42
C PHE A 95 -3.33 8.33 -6.46
N GLY A 96 -4.24 7.38 -6.71
CA GLY A 96 -4.35 6.16 -5.92
C GLY A 96 -4.95 6.40 -4.53
N HIS A 97 -5.69 7.49 -4.34
CA HIS A 97 -6.38 7.78 -3.09
C HIS A 97 -7.41 6.68 -2.78
N ALA A 98 -7.42 6.21 -1.54
CA ALA A 98 -8.35 5.20 -1.07
C ALA A 98 -8.62 5.36 0.42
N ASP A 99 -9.83 5.06 0.83
CA ASP A 99 -10.23 5.01 2.23
C ASP A 99 -10.17 3.56 2.72
N LEU A 100 -9.62 3.37 3.91
CA LEU A 100 -9.72 2.10 4.62
C LEU A 100 -10.96 2.15 5.50
N ILE A 101 -11.91 1.27 5.23
CA ILE A 101 -13.18 1.22 5.95
C ILE A 101 -13.34 -0.11 6.68
N ILE A 102 -14.08 -0.07 7.79
CA ILE A 102 -14.60 -1.27 8.44
C ILE A 102 -16.00 -1.52 7.92
N ALA A 103 -16.21 -2.65 7.26
CA ALA A 103 -17.50 -3.05 6.73
C ALA A 103 -18.11 -4.16 7.58
N VAL A 104 -19.39 -4.05 7.85
CA VAL A 104 -20.18 -5.07 8.54
C VAL A 104 -21.28 -5.58 7.60
N PRO A 105 -21.85 -6.78 7.83
CA PRO A 105 -22.99 -7.25 7.06
C PRO A 105 -24.16 -6.26 7.14
N ASP A 106 -24.83 -6.02 6.03
CA ASP A 106 -25.95 -5.08 5.95
C ASP A 106 -27.13 -5.46 6.86
N CYS A 107 -27.25 -6.76 7.16
CA CYS A 107 -28.24 -7.25 8.11
C CYS A 107 -27.96 -6.91 9.59
N TRP A 108 -26.79 -6.37 9.90
CA TRP A 108 -26.46 -5.87 11.24
C TRP A 108 -26.95 -4.43 11.40
N VAL A 109 -28.25 -4.28 11.40
CA VAL A 109 -28.94 -2.96 11.38
C VAL A 109 -28.65 -2.06 12.58
N ASP A 110 -28.22 -2.64 13.69
CA ASP A 110 -27.90 -1.92 14.94
C ASP A 110 -26.44 -1.52 15.06
N VAL A 111 -25.61 -1.80 14.06
CA VAL A 111 -24.17 -1.51 14.04
C VAL A 111 -23.87 -0.38 13.05
N GLU A 112 -23.86 0.85 13.55
CA GLU A 112 -23.57 2.06 12.77
C GLU A 112 -22.28 2.75 13.23
N THR A 113 -21.84 2.51 14.45
CA THR A 113 -20.67 3.14 15.07
C THR A 113 -19.66 2.09 15.54
N VAL A 114 -18.45 2.54 15.90
CA VAL A 114 -17.43 1.67 16.50
C VAL A 114 -17.89 1.14 17.87
N ASP A 115 -18.60 1.94 18.65
CA ASP A 115 -19.16 1.51 19.93
C ASP A 115 -20.20 0.41 19.74
N ASP A 116 -21.05 0.53 18.72
CA ASP A 116 -22.01 -0.53 18.37
C ASP A 116 -21.28 -1.81 17.95
N LEU A 117 -20.18 -1.69 17.22
CA LEU A 117 -19.35 -2.83 16.83
C LEU A 117 -18.71 -3.50 18.05
N ASP A 118 -18.25 -2.73 19.04
CA ASP A 118 -17.71 -3.27 20.29
C ASP A 118 -18.78 -4.07 21.06
N GLY A 119 -20.00 -3.53 21.16
CA GLY A 119 -21.13 -4.23 21.72
C GLY A 119 -21.48 -5.53 21.00
N ALA A 120 -21.50 -5.48 19.67
CA ALA A 120 -21.72 -6.66 18.83
C ALA A 120 -20.63 -7.72 19.00
N ALA A 121 -19.36 -7.29 19.10
CA ALA A 121 -18.23 -8.17 19.34
C ALA A 121 -18.30 -8.86 20.70
N ALA A 122 -18.71 -8.14 21.74
CA ALA A 122 -18.93 -8.70 23.09
C ALA A 122 -20.05 -9.74 23.11
N ALA A 123 -21.17 -9.45 22.46
CA ALA A 123 -22.28 -10.40 22.32
C ALA A 123 -21.88 -11.64 21.51
N PHE A 124 -21.15 -11.46 20.44
CA PHE A 124 -20.62 -12.56 19.63
C PHE A 124 -19.73 -13.49 20.46
N ARG A 125 -18.81 -12.93 21.26
CA ARG A 125 -17.92 -13.70 22.13
C ARG A 125 -18.69 -14.52 23.16
N GLN A 126 -19.76 -13.96 23.75
CA GLN A 126 -20.60 -14.67 24.71
C GLN A 126 -21.31 -15.87 24.05
N THR A 127 -21.78 -15.72 22.81
CA THR A 127 -22.53 -16.74 22.10
C THR A 127 -21.63 -17.84 21.52
N HIS A 128 -20.45 -17.47 20.97
CA HIS A 128 -19.59 -18.37 20.22
C HIS A 128 -18.33 -18.81 20.96
N GLU A 129 -18.05 -18.27 22.15
CA GLU A 129 -16.88 -18.57 22.99
C GLU A 129 -15.52 -18.21 22.36
N PHE A 130 -15.51 -17.49 21.22
CA PHE A 130 -14.32 -16.91 20.61
C PHE A 130 -14.58 -15.49 20.13
N ARG A 131 -13.50 -14.76 19.86
CA ARG A 131 -13.59 -13.34 19.46
C ARG A 131 -14.07 -13.19 18.01
N LEU A 132 -14.85 -12.13 17.78
CA LEU A 132 -15.16 -11.67 16.44
C LEU A 132 -13.86 -11.39 15.67
N ARG A 133 -13.79 -11.85 14.43
CA ARG A 133 -12.62 -11.71 13.58
C ARG A 133 -12.89 -10.73 12.44
N ILE A 134 -11.91 -9.89 12.16
CA ILE A 134 -11.93 -8.94 11.05
C ILE A 134 -10.94 -9.45 9.99
N ALA A 135 -11.43 -9.67 8.76
CA ALA A 135 -10.58 -10.02 7.63
C ALA A 135 -9.98 -8.74 7.03
N THR A 136 -8.66 -8.64 7.03
CA THR A 136 -7.96 -7.49 6.49
C THR A 136 -6.52 -7.84 6.12
N LYS A 137 -5.96 -7.13 5.15
CA LYS A 137 -4.51 -7.10 4.89
C LYS A 137 -3.80 -5.91 5.58
N TYR A 138 -4.56 -5.06 6.26
CA TYR A 138 -4.08 -3.88 6.99
C TYR A 138 -4.18 -4.10 8.51
N HIS A 139 -3.57 -5.16 9.01
CA HIS A 139 -3.67 -5.56 10.42
C HIS A 139 -3.24 -4.48 11.40
N ARG A 140 -2.16 -3.77 11.08
CA ARG A 140 -1.62 -2.71 11.94
C ARG A 140 -2.54 -1.51 11.97
N LEU A 141 -2.95 -0.99 10.81
CA LEU A 141 -3.81 0.20 10.70
C LEU A 141 -5.17 -0.04 11.36
N VAL A 142 -5.78 -1.21 11.13
CA VAL A 142 -7.05 -1.57 11.78
C VAL A 142 -6.90 -1.67 13.29
N ARG A 143 -5.82 -2.28 13.76
CA ARG A 143 -5.54 -2.40 15.20
C ARG A 143 -5.32 -1.04 15.87
N GLU A 144 -4.56 -0.17 15.24
CA GLU A 144 -4.32 1.20 15.73
C GLU A 144 -5.61 2.00 15.79
N PHE A 145 -6.44 1.93 14.76
CA PHE A 145 -7.75 2.58 14.72
C PHE A 145 -8.66 2.12 15.86
N LEU A 146 -8.80 0.80 16.04
CA LEU A 146 -9.67 0.23 17.08
C LEU A 146 -9.16 0.46 18.51
N ARG A 147 -7.85 0.70 18.69
CA ARG A 147 -7.30 1.04 20.01
C ARG A 147 -7.51 2.50 20.38
N GLY A 148 -7.66 3.37 19.40
CA GLY A 148 -7.88 4.80 19.58
C GLY A 148 -9.35 5.21 19.64
N ALA A 149 -10.25 4.24 19.42
CA ALA A 149 -11.71 4.46 19.42
C ALA A 149 -12.32 4.28 20.82
#